data_0a34161989005869c040ece7beae09d3
#
_entry.id   0a34161989005869c040ece7beae09d3
#
_cell.length_a   1.000
_cell.length_b   1.000
_cell.length_c   1.000
_cell.angle_alpha   90.00
_cell.angle_beta   90.00
_cell.angle_gamma   90.00
#
_symmetry.space_group_name_H-M   'P 1'
#
loop_
_entity.id
_entity.type
_entity.pdbx_description
1 polymer ?
#
loop_
_entity_poly.entity_id
_entity_poly.type
_entity_poly.pdbx_seq_one_letter_code
_entity_poly.pdbx_strand_id
1 'polypeptide(L)'
;ALPIFQGTIRQTDKLSGMAIVSVPTAELGRALLEEVKAIELGNSYSVKQGDLVIAIGGPAGMVHSTGYGAVSYIAKNVQMTDGMTRIIYSDLKSNAGTGTFLMNTAGQIIGWVTDEYKSEGSEDMTVAMAISDYKSILEKMSNGNAFPYFGIKGQEVSAIMNESGMPLGVYVVDVNADSPAYNAGIQCGDIITVMGGESIVTMKDFQVKLEAATPGEVLPVTVLRSGRDEYKD
;
A
#
# COMPACT_ATOMS: atom_id res chain seq x y z
N ALA A 1 -6.18 -2.52 36.44
CA ALA A 1 -6.42 -1.77 35.22
C ALA A 1 -5.11 -1.72 34.43
N LEU A 2 -5.14 -1.90 33.12
CA LEU A 2 -3.97 -1.70 32.27
C LEU A 2 -3.62 -0.20 32.25
N PRO A 3 -2.34 0.17 32.27
CA PRO A 3 -1.93 1.55 32.18
C PRO A 3 -2.35 2.14 30.82
N ILE A 4 -2.82 3.38 30.84
CA ILE A 4 -3.21 4.14 29.64
C ILE A 4 -2.21 5.28 29.48
N PHE A 5 -1.66 5.42 28.28
CA PHE A 5 -0.69 6.46 27.96
C PHE A 5 -1.24 7.38 26.87
N GLN A 6 -0.82 8.66 26.90
CA GLN A 6 -1.15 9.62 25.86
C GLN A 6 -0.28 9.39 24.63
N GLY A 7 -0.90 9.05 23.51
CA GLY A 7 -0.20 8.94 22.24
C GLY A 7 -0.36 10.19 21.38
N THR A 8 0.64 10.51 20.60
CA THR A 8 0.60 11.59 19.59
C THR A 8 0.67 10.99 18.18
N ILE A 9 -0.26 11.36 17.33
CA ILE A 9 -0.21 10.97 15.91
C ILE A 9 0.93 11.74 15.25
N ARG A 10 1.94 11.02 14.77
CA ARG A 10 3.07 11.60 14.04
C ARG A 10 2.76 11.83 12.57
N GLN A 11 2.14 10.85 11.95
CA GLN A 11 1.81 10.90 10.53
C GLN A 11 0.67 9.94 10.21
N THR A 12 -0.10 10.27 9.18
CA THR A 12 -1.14 9.41 8.62
C THR A 12 -0.97 9.32 7.12
N ASP A 13 -1.25 8.13 6.58
CA ASP A 13 -1.40 7.91 5.15
C ASP A 13 -2.81 7.43 4.86
N LYS A 14 -3.57 8.25 4.16
CA LYS A 14 -4.97 7.96 3.83
C LYS A 14 -5.11 6.86 2.77
N LEU A 15 -4.09 6.68 1.92
CA LEU A 15 -4.12 5.71 0.83
C LEU A 15 -3.97 4.28 1.34
N SER A 16 -3.10 4.08 2.31
CA SER A 16 -2.90 2.77 2.96
C SER A 16 -3.75 2.57 4.22
N GLY A 17 -4.40 3.63 4.71
CA GLY A 17 -5.12 3.62 5.98
C GLY A 17 -4.22 3.53 7.22
N MET A 18 -2.91 3.79 7.07
CA MET A 18 -1.95 3.71 8.17
C MET A 18 -1.82 5.01 8.95
N ALA A 19 -1.56 4.87 10.25
CA ALA A 19 -1.18 5.97 11.12
C ALA A 19 -0.01 5.57 12.02
N ILE A 20 0.95 6.46 12.19
CA ILE A 20 2.05 6.30 13.15
C ILE A 20 1.71 7.10 14.40
N VAL A 21 1.65 6.40 15.54
CA VAL A 21 1.43 6.97 16.86
C VAL A 21 2.68 6.79 17.68
N SER A 22 3.13 7.82 18.36
CA SER A 22 4.25 7.79 19.29
C SER A 22 3.80 8.06 20.71
N VAL A 23 4.44 7.37 21.66
CA VAL A 23 4.30 7.62 23.10
C VAL A 23 5.70 7.91 23.62
N PRO A 24 5.90 9.02 24.39
CA PRO A 24 7.19 9.33 24.98
C PRO A 24 7.65 8.21 25.93
N THR A 25 8.86 7.70 25.73
CA THR A 25 9.41 6.61 26.56
C THR A 25 9.50 6.97 28.03
N ALA A 26 9.67 8.27 28.35
CA ALA A 26 9.69 8.76 29.73
C ALA A 26 8.36 8.51 30.49
N GLU A 27 7.25 8.37 29.77
CA GLU A 27 5.94 8.12 30.38
C GLU A 27 5.71 6.62 30.65
N LEU A 28 6.45 5.73 30.00
CA LEU A 28 6.20 4.28 30.04
C LEU A 28 6.69 3.60 31.34
N GLY A 29 7.53 4.22 32.12
CA GLY A 29 8.14 3.60 33.26
C GLY A 29 9.13 2.47 32.91
N ARG A 30 10.11 2.23 33.76
CA ARG A 30 11.22 1.31 33.46
C ARG A 30 10.76 -0.13 33.26
N ALA A 31 9.85 -0.63 34.07
CA ALA A 31 9.38 -2.01 33.99
C ALA A 31 8.70 -2.31 32.62
N LEU A 32 7.86 -1.40 32.13
CA LEU A 32 7.19 -1.57 30.85
C LEU A 32 8.18 -1.45 29.68
N LEU A 33 9.16 -0.55 29.75
CA LEU A 33 10.20 -0.40 28.73
C LEU A 33 11.07 -1.65 28.57
N GLU A 34 11.29 -2.40 29.66
CA GLU A 34 12.04 -3.68 29.63
C GLU A 34 11.22 -4.81 28.98
N GLU A 35 9.89 -4.73 29.01
CA GLU A 35 8.97 -5.72 28.42
C GLU A 35 8.65 -5.44 26.95
N VAL A 36 8.61 -4.16 26.55
CA VAL A 36 8.26 -3.76 25.18
C VAL A 36 9.37 -4.14 24.21
N LYS A 37 9.04 -4.94 23.21
CA LYS A 37 9.94 -5.30 22.12
C LYS A 37 9.39 -4.87 20.79
N ALA A 38 10.28 -4.41 19.90
CA ALA A 38 9.91 -4.12 18.52
C ALA A 38 9.48 -5.42 17.84
N ILE A 39 8.34 -5.37 17.16
CA ILE A 39 7.90 -6.47 16.32
C ILE A 39 8.62 -6.42 14.97
N GLU A 40 8.96 -7.59 14.44
CA GLU A 40 9.59 -7.69 13.13
C GLU A 40 8.57 -7.59 11.99
N LEU A 41 8.95 -6.89 10.92
CA LEU A 41 8.21 -6.87 9.66
C LEU A 41 8.70 -8.01 8.78
N GLY A 42 7.83 -8.98 8.54
CA GLY A 42 8.12 -10.16 7.72
C GLY A 42 8.27 -9.82 6.22
N ASN A 43 8.55 -10.86 5.43
CA ASN A 43 8.57 -10.77 3.98
C ASN A 43 7.26 -11.31 3.40
N SER A 44 6.32 -10.42 3.10
CA SER A 44 5.04 -10.83 2.52
C SER A 44 5.14 -11.34 1.08
N TYR A 45 6.27 -11.13 0.39
CA TYR A 45 6.50 -11.72 -0.93
C TYR A 45 6.72 -13.24 -0.88
N SER A 46 7.14 -13.77 0.26
CA SER A 46 7.33 -15.21 0.47
C SER A 46 6.07 -15.95 0.91
N VAL A 47 5.01 -15.23 1.26
CA VAL A 47 3.73 -15.82 1.67
C VAL A 47 3.10 -16.59 0.52
N LYS A 48 2.56 -17.78 0.83
CA LYS A 48 1.93 -18.69 -0.14
C LYS A 48 0.54 -19.10 0.32
N GLN A 49 -0.27 -19.55 -0.62
CA GLN A 49 -1.55 -20.20 -0.31
C GLN A 49 -1.31 -21.42 0.59
N GLY A 50 -2.14 -21.58 1.60
CA GLY A 50 -2.02 -22.61 2.63
C GLY A 50 -1.13 -22.24 3.81
N ASP A 51 -0.36 -21.15 3.76
CA ASP A 51 0.41 -20.70 4.92
C ASP A 51 -0.54 -20.30 6.06
N LEU A 52 -0.18 -20.70 7.29
CA LEU A 52 -0.93 -20.31 8.48
C LEU A 52 -0.65 -18.84 8.81
N VAL A 53 -1.72 -18.13 9.18
CA VAL A 53 -1.67 -16.73 9.61
C VAL A 53 -2.36 -16.54 10.95
N ILE A 54 -1.86 -15.62 11.74
CA ILE A 54 -2.39 -15.22 13.03
C ILE A 54 -2.82 -13.75 12.91
N ALA A 55 -4.06 -13.45 13.26
CA ALA A 55 -4.53 -12.08 13.35
C ALA A 55 -4.47 -11.60 14.80
N ILE A 56 -3.91 -10.42 15.02
CA ILE A 56 -3.77 -9.77 16.32
C ILE A 56 -4.32 -8.34 16.29
N GLY A 57 -4.70 -7.84 17.44
CA GLY A 57 -5.26 -6.50 17.60
C GLY A 57 -6.73 -6.56 17.95
N GLY A 58 -7.61 -6.75 16.99
CA GLY A 58 -9.04 -6.82 17.21
C GLY A 58 -9.82 -7.70 16.24
N PRO A 59 -9.30 -8.90 15.79
CA PRO A 59 -9.94 -9.68 14.73
C PRO A 59 -11.37 -10.12 15.04
N ALA A 60 -11.73 -10.24 16.31
CA ALA A 60 -13.09 -10.58 16.71
C ALA A 60 -13.95 -9.35 17.08
N GLY A 61 -13.51 -8.12 16.73
CA GLY A 61 -14.14 -6.88 17.15
C GLY A 61 -13.87 -6.51 18.61
N MET A 62 -13.05 -7.29 19.29
CA MET A 62 -12.64 -7.05 20.68
C MET A 62 -11.15 -6.75 20.72
N VAL A 63 -10.76 -5.67 21.38
CA VAL A 63 -9.35 -5.29 21.62
C VAL A 63 -8.62 -6.43 22.32
N HIS A 64 -7.40 -6.73 21.90
CA HIS A 64 -6.56 -7.84 22.36
C HIS A 64 -7.08 -9.25 21.99
N SER A 65 -8.02 -9.35 21.08
CA SER A 65 -8.40 -10.66 20.54
C SER A 65 -7.34 -11.18 19.56
N THR A 66 -7.34 -12.48 19.37
CA THR A 66 -6.45 -13.19 18.44
C THR A 66 -7.28 -14.17 17.64
N GLY A 67 -7.01 -14.25 16.35
CA GLY A 67 -7.60 -15.24 15.46
C GLY A 67 -6.50 -15.96 14.68
N TYR A 68 -6.84 -17.09 14.07
CA TYR A 68 -5.93 -17.79 13.17
C TYR A 68 -6.70 -18.39 11.99
N GLY A 69 -6.00 -18.58 10.91
CA GLY A 69 -6.53 -19.14 9.67
C GLY A 69 -5.40 -19.46 8.70
N ALA A 70 -5.75 -19.72 7.47
CA ALA A 70 -4.81 -19.98 6.39
C ALA A 70 -4.98 -18.97 5.25
N VAL A 71 -3.91 -18.72 4.52
CA VAL A 71 -3.97 -17.92 3.29
C VAL A 71 -4.72 -18.70 2.22
N SER A 72 -5.85 -18.18 1.79
CA SER A 72 -6.69 -18.77 0.76
C SER A 72 -6.25 -18.33 -0.64
N TYR A 73 -5.92 -17.04 -0.80
CA TYR A 73 -5.54 -16.47 -2.09
C TYR A 73 -4.63 -15.26 -1.91
N ILE A 74 -3.81 -14.98 -2.91
CA ILE A 74 -2.96 -13.78 -2.97
C ILE A 74 -3.18 -13.10 -4.32
N ALA A 75 -3.83 -11.95 -4.29
CA ALA A 75 -3.91 -11.08 -5.45
C ALA A 75 -2.61 -10.30 -5.57
N LYS A 76 -1.97 -10.40 -6.73
CA LYS A 76 -0.74 -9.67 -7.07
C LYS A 76 -1.08 -8.54 -8.03
N ASN A 77 -0.29 -7.47 -7.99
CA ASN A 77 -0.43 -6.34 -8.90
C ASN A 77 -1.84 -5.70 -8.82
N VAL A 78 -2.40 -5.61 -7.63
CA VAL A 78 -3.65 -4.90 -7.40
C VAL A 78 -3.38 -3.40 -7.52
N GLN A 79 -4.11 -2.75 -8.41
CA GLN A 79 -3.96 -1.31 -8.64
C GLN A 79 -4.34 -0.52 -7.40
N MET A 80 -3.49 0.42 -7.06
CA MET A 80 -3.76 1.45 -6.05
C MET A 80 -3.30 2.82 -6.58
N THR A 81 -3.61 3.86 -5.85
CA THR A 81 -3.08 5.18 -6.19
C THR A 81 -1.55 5.17 -6.10
N ASP A 82 -0.94 5.62 -7.18
CA ASP A 82 0.53 5.75 -7.35
C ASP A 82 1.31 4.43 -7.30
N GLY A 83 0.63 3.30 -7.49
CA GLY A 83 1.35 2.05 -7.48
C GLY A 83 0.50 0.79 -7.60
N MET A 84 1.12 -0.30 -7.18
CA MET A 84 0.50 -1.62 -7.08
C MET A 84 0.84 -2.23 -5.73
N THR A 85 -0.06 -3.05 -5.23
CA THR A 85 0.11 -3.78 -3.97
C THR A 85 -0.28 -5.24 -4.11
N ARG A 86 0.03 -6.02 -3.10
CA ARG A 86 -0.47 -7.39 -2.92
C ARG A 86 -1.54 -7.41 -1.86
N ILE A 87 -2.57 -8.18 -2.11
CA ILE A 87 -3.66 -8.39 -1.15
C ILE A 87 -3.66 -9.86 -0.76
N ILE A 88 -3.67 -10.12 0.54
CA ILE A 88 -3.73 -11.45 1.13
C ILE A 88 -5.17 -11.71 1.57
N TYR A 89 -5.77 -12.76 1.04
CA TYR A 89 -7.08 -13.27 1.46
C TYR A 89 -6.88 -14.50 2.34
N SER A 90 -7.52 -14.52 3.49
CA SER A 90 -7.45 -15.63 4.46
C SER A 90 -8.86 -16.10 4.81
N ASP A 91 -9.00 -17.39 5.10
CA ASP A 91 -10.24 -17.99 5.63
C ASP A 91 -10.51 -17.62 7.10
N LEU A 92 -9.58 -16.89 7.71
CA LEU A 92 -9.78 -16.33 9.04
C LEU A 92 -11.04 -15.45 9.01
N LYS A 93 -12.03 -15.77 9.83
CA LYS A 93 -13.21 -14.94 10.01
C LYS A 93 -12.85 -13.77 10.91
N SER A 94 -12.92 -12.58 10.37
CA SER A 94 -12.64 -11.36 11.11
C SER A 94 -13.80 -10.39 10.91
N ASN A 95 -14.38 -9.95 12.01
CA ASN A 95 -15.23 -8.75 12.06
C ASN A 95 -14.36 -7.52 12.30
N ALA A 96 -13.08 -7.61 11.96
CA ALA A 96 -12.10 -6.61 12.28
C ALA A 96 -12.33 -5.36 11.43
N GLY A 97 -12.59 -4.30 12.12
CA GLY A 97 -12.27 -2.98 11.64
C GLY A 97 -10.76 -2.72 11.68
N THR A 98 -10.41 -1.45 11.62
CA THR A 98 -9.03 -0.93 11.70
C THR A 98 -8.26 -1.45 12.92
N GLY A 99 -6.96 -1.63 12.77
CA GLY A 99 -6.05 -1.98 13.87
C GLY A 99 -5.80 -3.48 14.05
N THR A 100 -6.14 -4.30 13.05
CA THR A 100 -5.82 -5.73 13.04
C THR A 100 -4.66 -6.01 12.08
N PHE A 101 -3.66 -6.75 12.57
CA PHE A 101 -2.49 -7.15 11.80
C PHE A 101 -2.48 -8.65 11.57
N LEU A 102 -1.96 -9.07 10.42
CA LEU A 102 -1.65 -10.47 10.15
C LEU A 102 -0.17 -10.75 10.42
N MET A 103 0.08 -11.85 11.12
CA MET A 103 1.41 -12.37 11.40
C MET A 103 1.59 -13.75 10.76
N ASN A 104 2.82 -14.07 10.43
CA ASN A 104 3.22 -15.44 10.11
C ASN A 104 3.48 -16.24 11.40
N THR A 105 3.75 -17.54 11.26
CA THR A 105 4.06 -18.45 12.40
C THR A 105 5.41 -18.17 13.07
N ALA A 106 6.28 -17.35 12.46
CA ALA A 106 7.52 -16.86 13.06
C ALA A 106 7.31 -15.60 13.94
N GLY A 107 6.08 -15.09 14.05
CA GLY A 107 5.77 -13.89 14.85
C GLY A 107 6.07 -12.58 14.13
N GLN A 108 6.21 -12.59 12.82
CA GLN A 108 6.50 -11.39 12.03
C GLN A 108 5.23 -10.85 11.37
N ILE A 109 5.04 -9.53 11.35
CA ILE A 109 3.92 -8.88 10.64
C ILE A 109 4.09 -9.05 9.13
N ILE A 110 3.09 -9.61 8.47
CA ILE A 110 3.04 -9.80 7.01
C ILE A 110 2.01 -8.91 6.33
N GLY A 111 1.10 -8.27 7.09
CA GLY A 111 0.09 -7.36 6.56
C GLY A 111 -0.81 -6.77 7.63
N TRP A 112 -1.72 -5.92 7.20
CA TRP A 112 -2.79 -5.38 8.06
C TRP A 112 -4.15 -5.50 7.36
N VAL A 113 -5.18 -5.72 8.16
CA VAL A 113 -6.55 -5.96 7.67
C VAL A 113 -7.14 -4.66 7.13
N THR A 114 -7.81 -4.79 6.00
CA THR A 114 -8.56 -3.72 5.32
C THR A 114 -9.88 -4.25 4.78
N ASP A 115 -10.87 -3.39 4.67
CA ASP A 115 -12.14 -3.70 4.00
C ASP A 115 -12.17 -3.15 2.55
N GLU A 116 -11.18 -2.37 2.14
CA GLU A 116 -11.17 -1.67 0.85
C GLU A 116 -11.17 -2.62 -0.36
N TYR A 117 -10.52 -3.79 -0.24
CA TYR A 117 -10.37 -4.76 -1.33
C TYR A 117 -11.26 -5.98 -1.19
N LYS A 118 -12.31 -5.91 -0.37
CA LYS A 118 -13.36 -6.92 -0.35
C LYS A 118 -14.15 -6.85 -1.65
N SER A 119 -14.45 -8.00 -2.22
CA SER A 119 -15.22 -8.15 -3.46
C SER A 119 -16.29 -9.20 -3.27
N GLU A 120 -17.24 -9.27 -4.19
CA GLU A 120 -18.24 -10.33 -4.25
C GLU A 120 -17.56 -11.71 -4.21
N GLY A 121 -17.96 -12.55 -3.27
CA GLY A 121 -17.36 -13.86 -2.99
C GLY A 121 -16.20 -13.86 -1.99
N SER A 122 -15.77 -12.69 -1.48
CA SER A 122 -14.77 -12.58 -0.40
C SER A 122 -15.33 -11.99 0.90
N GLU A 123 -16.63 -11.88 1.03
CA GLU A 123 -17.31 -11.24 2.17
C GLU A 123 -16.97 -11.93 3.51
N ASP A 124 -16.85 -13.25 3.47
CA ASP A 124 -16.51 -14.07 4.64
C ASP A 124 -14.99 -14.19 4.89
N MET A 125 -14.16 -13.58 4.04
CA MET A 125 -12.71 -13.64 4.16
C MET A 125 -12.16 -12.42 4.89
N THR A 126 -11.05 -12.63 5.58
CA THR A 126 -10.20 -11.52 6.02
C THR A 126 -9.31 -11.11 4.87
N VAL A 127 -9.34 -9.83 4.56
CA VAL A 127 -8.54 -9.21 3.50
C VAL A 127 -7.48 -8.33 4.13
N ALA A 128 -6.23 -8.47 3.72
CA ALA A 128 -5.12 -7.69 4.26
C ALA A 128 -4.19 -7.18 3.16
N MET A 129 -3.71 -5.96 3.34
CA MET A 129 -2.64 -5.38 2.54
C MET A 129 -1.30 -5.98 2.96
N ALA A 130 -0.46 -6.36 1.99
CA ALA A 130 0.81 -7.01 2.24
C ALA A 130 1.89 -6.01 2.65
N ILE A 131 2.58 -6.25 3.77
CA ILE A 131 3.49 -5.29 4.41
C ILE A 131 4.72 -4.93 3.57
N SER A 132 5.21 -5.84 2.71
CA SER A 132 6.47 -5.62 1.99
C SER A 132 6.41 -4.48 0.98
N ASP A 133 5.23 -4.20 0.42
CA ASP A 133 5.03 -3.10 -0.52
C ASP A 133 5.08 -1.73 0.16
N TYR A 134 4.99 -1.69 1.51
CA TYR A 134 4.87 -0.47 2.31
C TYR A 134 6.05 -0.19 3.25
N LYS A 135 7.09 -1.03 3.23
CA LYS A 135 8.23 -0.84 4.14
C LYS A 135 8.92 0.52 3.99
N SER A 136 9.08 0.99 2.75
CA SER A 136 9.64 2.32 2.46
C SER A 136 8.77 3.45 3.00
N ILE A 137 7.45 3.34 2.81
CA ILE A 137 6.48 4.33 3.32
C ILE A 137 6.49 4.34 4.86
N LEU A 138 6.47 3.15 5.49
CA LEU A 138 6.53 3.02 6.95
C LEU A 138 7.80 3.62 7.54
N GLU A 139 8.94 3.42 6.90
CA GLU A 139 10.20 4.03 7.30
C GLU A 139 10.14 5.55 7.24
N LYS A 140 9.68 6.12 6.11
CA LYS A 140 9.49 7.56 5.96
C LYS A 140 8.54 8.12 7.03
N MET A 141 7.37 7.49 7.22
CA MET A 141 6.38 7.89 8.22
C MET A 141 6.93 7.85 9.64
N SER A 142 7.66 6.80 10.00
CA SER A 142 8.25 6.64 11.34
C SER A 142 9.28 7.71 11.64
N ASN A 143 10.01 8.16 10.64
CA ASN A 143 10.99 9.24 10.72
C ASN A 143 10.36 10.64 10.59
N GLY A 144 9.04 10.73 10.37
CA GLY A 144 8.35 12.00 10.16
C GLY A 144 8.66 12.66 8.81
N ASN A 145 9.19 11.89 7.86
CA ASN A 145 9.49 12.36 6.52
C ASN A 145 8.23 12.30 5.65
N ALA A 146 7.98 13.34 4.88
CA ALA A 146 6.96 13.32 3.86
C ALA A 146 7.34 12.33 2.75
N PHE A 147 6.34 11.75 2.10
CA PHE A 147 6.52 10.92 0.92
C PHE A 147 5.76 11.54 -0.27
N PRO A 148 6.27 11.34 -1.49
CA PRO A 148 5.69 11.96 -2.67
C PRO A 148 4.31 11.36 -3.00
N TYR A 149 3.47 12.18 -3.59
CA TYR A 149 2.15 11.82 -4.06
C TYR A 149 1.94 12.40 -5.45
N PHE A 150 1.49 11.60 -6.40
CA PHE A 150 1.22 12.00 -7.76
C PHE A 150 -0.28 11.99 -8.07
N GLY A 151 -0.97 10.92 -7.71
CA GLY A 151 -2.43 10.83 -7.70
C GLY A 151 -3.04 10.18 -8.93
N ILE A 152 -2.45 9.10 -9.43
CA ILE A 152 -3.03 8.29 -10.52
C ILE A 152 -3.28 6.85 -10.07
N LYS A 153 -4.25 6.18 -10.73
CA LYS A 153 -4.28 4.72 -10.82
C LYS A 153 -3.83 4.34 -12.21
N GLY A 154 -2.82 3.49 -12.29
CA GLY A 154 -2.21 3.11 -13.56
C GLY A 154 -2.08 1.60 -13.71
N GLN A 155 -1.88 1.16 -14.94
CA GLN A 155 -1.52 -0.23 -15.28
C GLN A 155 -0.46 -0.24 -16.37
N GLU A 156 0.34 -1.28 -16.40
CA GLU A 156 1.29 -1.48 -17.47
C GLU A 156 0.55 -1.74 -18.81
N VAL A 157 1.06 -1.15 -19.87
CA VAL A 157 0.61 -1.54 -21.21
C VAL A 157 1.06 -2.98 -21.45
N SER A 158 0.11 -3.91 -21.53
CA SER A 158 0.39 -5.32 -21.75
C SER A 158 0.91 -5.58 -23.17
N ALA A 159 1.53 -6.75 -23.39
CA ALA A 159 1.98 -7.14 -24.72
C ALA A 159 0.85 -7.09 -25.76
N ILE A 160 -0.36 -7.53 -25.41
CA ILE A 160 -1.54 -7.50 -26.29
C ILE A 160 -1.94 -6.06 -26.63
N MET A 161 -1.91 -5.16 -25.66
CA MET A 161 -2.20 -3.75 -25.89
C MET A 161 -1.13 -3.10 -26.78
N ASN A 162 0.13 -3.46 -26.59
CA ASN A 162 1.24 -2.97 -27.41
C ASN A 162 1.17 -3.50 -28.86
N GLU A 163 0.83 -4.77 -29.07
CA GLU A 163 0.57 -5.34 -30.39
C GLU A 163 -0.61 -4.65 -31.11
N SER A 164 -1.54 -4.10 -30.35
CA SER A 164 -2.66 -3.30 -30.86
C SER A 164 -2.29 -1.83 -31.16
N GLY A 165 -1.01 -1.47 -31.03
CA GLY A 165 -0.49 -0.13 -31.33
C GLY A 165 -0.38 0.82 -30.14
N MET A 166 -0.64 0.39 -28.90
CA MET A 166 -0.39 1.20 -27.73
C MET A 166 1.10 1.28 -27.43
N PRO A 167 1.66 2.48 -27.20
CA PRO A 167 3.04 2.62 -26.75
C PRO A 167 3.27 1.95 -25.39
N LEU A 168 4.47 1.41 -25.15
CA LEU A 168 4.85 0.89 -23.84
C LEU A 168 4.90 2.02 -22.83
N GLY A 169 4.44 1.76 -21.62
CA GLY A 169 4.39 2.74 -20.53
C GLY A 169 3.33 2.41 -19.50
N VAL A 170 3.01 3.38 -18.68
CA VAL A 170 1.94 3.29 -17.68
C VAL A 170 0.67 3.97 -18.22
N TYR A 171 -0.32 3.15 -18.56
CA TYR A 171 -1.64 3.61 -18.96
C TYR A 171 -2.40 4.13 -17.74
N VAL A 172 -2.85 5.38 -17.79
CA VAL A 172 -3.60 6.04 -16.72
C VAL A 172 -5.06 5.58 -16.78
N VAL A 173 -5.47 4.85 -15.76
CA VAL A 173 -6.84 4.32 -15.61
C VAL A 173 -7.74 5.35 -14.93
N ASP A 174 -7.20 6.06 -13.92
CA ASP A 174 -7.93 7.05 -13.16
C ASP A 174 -6.97 8.13 -12.62
N VAL A 175 -7.48 9.33 -12.41
CA VAL A 175 -6.73 10.47 -11.87
C VAL A 175 -7.52 11.06 -10.69
N ASN A 176 -6.90 11.08 -9.53
CA ASN A 176 -7.54 11.63 -8.34
C ASN A 176 -7.75 13.15 -8.51
N ALA A 177 -8.95 13.62 -8.18
CA ALA A 177 -9.26 15.03 -8.18
C ALA A 177 -8.29 15.80 -7.25
N ASP A 178 -7.94 17.03 -7.66
CA ASP A 178 -7.03 17.92 -6.93
C ASP A 178 -5.61 17.36 -6.69
N SER A 179 -5.25 16.25 -7.35
CA SER A 179 -3.89 15.69 -7.29
C SER A 179 -2.89 16.50 -8.13
N PRO A 180 -1.57 16.35 -7.89
CA PRO A 180 -0.53 16.90 -8.76
C PRO A 180 -0.70 16.49 -10.22
N ALA A 181 -1.03 15.21 -10.51
CA ALA A 181 -1.29 14.71 -11.86
C ALA A 181 -2.49 15.42 -12.51
N TYR A 182 -3.58 15.57 -11.76
CA TYR A 182 -4.78 16.31 -12.23
C TYR A 182 -4.45 17.76 -12.57
N ASN A 183 -3.73 18.45 -11.68
CA ASN A 183 -3.34 19.84 -11.87
C ASN A 183 -2.34 20.03 -13.01
N ALA A 184 -1.54 19.00 -13.34
CA ALA A 184 -0.65 18.97 -14.50
C ALA A 184 -1.39 18.68 -15.82
N GLY A 185 -2.70 18.36 -15.78
CA GLY A 185 -3.51 18.07 -16.96
C GLY A 185 -3.41 16.64 -17.47
N ILE A 186 -2.92 15.71 -16.65
CA ILE A 186 -2.94 14.26 -16.94
C ILE A 186 -4.40 13.79 -16.86
N GLN A 187 -4.77 12.92 -17.80
CA GLN A 187 -6.13 12.42 -17.96
C GLN A 187 -6.16 10.89 -18.05
N CYS A 188 -7.32 10.33 -17.75
CA CYS A 188 -7.59 8.92 -18.04
C CYS A 188 -7.38 8.66 -19.54
N GLY A 189 -6.68 7.60 -19.87
CA GLY A 189 -6.30 7.24 -21.25
C GLY A 189 -4.92 7.73 -21.69
N ASP A 190 -4.25 8.58 -20.93
CA ASP A 190 -2.86 8.93 -21.19
C ASP A 190 -1.93 7.74 -20.90
N ILE A 191 -0.80 7.70 -21.59
CA ILE A 191 0.27 6.74 -21.32
C ILE A 191 1.51 7.51 -20.89
N ILE A 192 1.93 7.34 -19.65
CA ILE A 192 3.18 7.92 -19.13
C ILE A 192 4.33 7.09 -19.66
N THR A 193 5.24 7.73 -20.39
CA THR A 193 6.41 7.08 -21.02
C THR A 193 7.73 7.57 -20.47
N VAL A 194 7.78 8.79 -19.90
CA VAL A 194 8.99 9.37 -19.29
C VAL A 194 8.58 10.13 -18.03
N MET A 195 9.38 10.02 -16.97
CA MET A 195 9.23 10.79 -15.74
C MET A 195 10.60 11.22 -15.21
N GLY A 196 10.82 12.53 -15.04
CA GLY A 196 12.10 13.06 -14.58
C GLY A 196 13.27 12.69 -15.50
N GLY A 197 13.04 12.58 -16.81
CA GLY A 197 14.05 12.23 -17.82
C GLY A 197 14.36 10.73 -17.94
N GLU A 198 13.72 9.86 -17.16
CA GLU A 198 13.88 8.41 -17.22
C GLU A 198 12.67 7.75 -17.90
N SER A 199 12.95 6.70 -18.70
CA SER A 199 11.91 5.93 -19.37
C SER A 199 11.06 5.15 -18.34
N ILE A 200 9.75 5.20 -18.51
CA ILE A 200 8.77 4.48 -17.71
C ILE A 200 8.10 3.43 -18.61
N VAL A 201 8.39 2.17 -18.36
CA VAL A 201 7.82 1.03 -19.09
C VAL A 201 6.85 0.24 -18.21
N THR A 202 7.17 0.11 -16.93
CA THR A 202 6.39 -0.66 -15.96
C THR A 202 5.85 0.23 -14.83
N MET A 203 4.81 -0.26 -14.14
CA MET A 203 4.34 0.40 -12.91
C MET A 203 5.44 0.45 -11.84
N LYS A 204 6.35 -0.52 -11.84
CA LYS A 204 7.48 -0.50 -10.91
C LYS A 204 8.46 0.63 -11.21
N ASP A 205 8.76 0.90 -12.49
CA ASP A 205 9.61 2.04 -12.88
C ASP A 205 8.99 3.34 -12.38
N PHE A 206 7.68 3.51 -12.60
CA PHE A 206 6.93 4.66 -12.11
C PHE A 206 7.02 4.79 -10.58
N GLN A 207 6.76 3.72 -9.83
CA GLN A 207 6.83 3.73 -8.36
C GLN A 207 8.23 4.09 -7.86
N VAL A 208 9.28 3.45 -8.40
CA VAL A 208 10.67 3.72 -8.02
C VAL A 208 11.03 5.18 -8.27
N LYS A 209 10.60 5.73 -9.43
CA LYS A 209 10.87 7.13 -9.76
C LYS A 209 10.11 8.08 -8.86
N LEU A 210 8.85 7.80 -8.57
CA LEU A 210 8.05 8.60 -7.65
C LEU A 210 8.61 8.56 -6.23
N GLU A 211 8.96 7.37 -5.72
CA GLU A 211 9.53 7.22 -4.37
C GLU A 211 10.86 7.94 -4.17
N ALA A 212 11.65 8.09 -5.25
CA ALA A 212 12.91 8.83 -5.24
C ALA A 212 12.73 10.35 -5.28
N ALA A 213 11.56 10.83 -5.69
CA ALA A 213 11.27 12.26 -5.77
C ALA A 213 11.12 12.88 -4.38
N THR A 214 11.46 14.16 -4.28
CA THR A 214 11.24 14.94 -3.07
C THR A 214 9.82 15.56 -3.11
N PRO A 215 9.04 15.47 -2.04
CA PRO A 215 7.74 16.12 -1.98
C PRO A 215 7.83 17.62 -2.30
N GLY A 216 6.99 18.06 -3.26
CA GLY A 216 7.01 19.43 -3.79
C GLY A 216 7.99 19.65 -4.96
N GLU A 217 8.77 18.64 -5.34
CA GLU A 217 9.61 18.68 -6.55
C GLU A 217 8.75 18.73 -7.81
N VAL A 218 9.16 19.54 -8.78
CA VAL A 218 8.53 19.57 -10.10
C VAL A 218 9.27 18.64 -11.03
N LEU A 219 8.64 17.53 -11.40
CA LEU A 219 9.18 16.55 -12.34
C LEU A 219 8.55 16.73 -13.73
N PRO A 220 9.35 16.82 -14.80
CA PRO A 220 8.82 16.73 -16.14
C PRO A 220 8.28 15.32 -16.42
N VAL A 221 7.08 15.25 -16.98
CA VAL A 221 6.43 13.98 -17.34
C VAL A 221 6.02 14.05 -18.81
N THR A 222 6.43 13.06 -19.59
CA THR A 222 5.94 12.90 -20.96
C THR A 222 4.80 11.90 -20.97
N VAL A 223 3.68 12.32 -21.52
CA VAL A 223 2.51 11.47 -21.74
C VAL A 223 2.20 11.39 -23.22
N LEU A 224 1.78 10.22 -23.68
CA LEU A 224 1.22 10.03 -25.00
C LEU A 224 -0.31 9.93 -24.86
N ARG A 225 -1.02 10.76 -25.61
CA ARG A 225 -2.48 10.84 -25.59
C ARG A 225 -3.05 10.35 -26.90
N SER A 226 -4.05 9.48 -26.82
CA SER A 226 -4.74 9.00 -28.04
C SER A 226 -5.39 10.18 -28.79
N GLY A 227 -4.94 10.41 -30.02
CA GLY A 227 -5.61 11.30 -30.99
C GLY A 227 -6.67 10.53 -31.78
N ARG A 228 -7.16 11.16 -32.90
CA ARG A 228 -8.15 10.49 -33.77
C ARG A 228 -7.59 9.24 -34.46
N ASP A 229 -6.29 9.19 -34.73
CA ASP A 229 -5.64 8.12 -35.49
C ASP A 229 -4.34 7.60 -34.85
N GLU A 230 -3.72 8.35 -33.94
CA GLU A 230 -2.42 7.99 -33.34
C GLU A 230 -2.27 8.60 -31.92
N TYR A 231 -1.37 8.01 -31.13
CA TYR A 231 -0.91 8.62 -29.87
C TYR A 231 0.06 9.78 -30.17
N LYS A 232 -0.14 10.93 -29.51
CA LYS A 232 0.65 12.16 -29.65
C LYS A 232 1.16 12.62 -28.31
N ASP A 233 2.35 13.26 -28.34
CA ASP A 233 2.97 13.91 -27.17
C ASP A 233 2.15 15.10 -26.68
#